data_f73148c208c55ed77860e162944dfb21
#
_entry.id   f73148c208c55ed77860e162944dfb21
#
_cell.length_a   1.000
_cell.length_b   1.000
_cell.length_c   1.000
_cell.angle_alpha   90.00
_cell.angle_beta   90.00
_cell.angle_gamma   90.00
#
_symmetry.space_group_name_H-M   'P 1'
#
loop_
_entity.id
_entity.type
_entity.pdbx_description
1 polymer ?
#
loop_
_entity_poly.entity_id
_entity_poly.type
_entity_poly.pdbx_seq_one_letter_code
_entity_poly.pdbx_strand_id
1 'polypeptide(L)'
;MSVFLDSSALVKRYADEPGSTEVRSFWNGVACAIARVEVPAAIWRKHRLAELDVRAAAVLVEQFEWEWFGDDAAAPLFAVLAVSDTVLEEAARACARHGLRAYDAMQLGAAIVAREADPTIVSFACFDRELGDAARQEAFAIVP
;
A
#
# COMPACT_ATOMS: atom_id res chain seq x y z
N MET A 1 13.10 -8.12 -7.64
CA MET A 1 12.89 -7.71 -6.24
C MET A 1 11.51 -7.15 -6.09
N SER A 2 10.70 -7.75 -5.26
CA SER A 2 9.33 -7.30 -5.03
C SER A 2 9.30 -6.30 -3.87
N VAL A 3 8.47 -5.27 -4.00
CA VAL A 3 8.27 -4.24 -2.97
C VAL A 3 6.87 -4.37 -2.41
N PHE A 4 6.72 -4.40 -1.10
CA PHE A 4 5.42 -4.24 -0.48
C PHE A 4 5.07 -2.74 -0.46
N LEU A 5 3.91 -2.40 -0.99
CA LEU A 5 3.41 -1.03 -1.11
C LEU A 5 2.28 -0.83 -0.10
N ASP A 6 2.49 0.03 0.89
CA ASP A 6 1.38 0.46 1.74
C ASP A 6 0.50 1.48 1.01
N SER A 7 -0.63 1.82 1.62
CA SER A 7 -1.59 2.74 0.98
C SER A 7 -1.05 4.17 0.84
N SER A 8 -0.13 4.61 1.72
CA SER A 8 0.50 5.93 1.61
C SER A 8 1.44 6.02 0.40
N ALA A 9 2.09 4.92 0.06
CA ALA A 9 2.89 4.82 -1.15
C ALA A 9 2.00 4.66 -2.39
N LEU A 10 1.00 3.77 -2.34
CA LEU A 10 0.11 3.53 -3.48
C LEU A 10 -0.61 4.78 -3.96
N VAL A 11 -1.10 5.65 -3.07
CA VAL A 11 -1.78 6.89 -3.48
C VAL A 11 -0.88 7.81 -4.29
N LYS A 12 0.44 7.81 -4.03
CA LYS A 12 1.42 8.60 -4.76
C LYS A 12 1.66 8.12 -6.19
N ARG A 13 1.27 6.90 -6.50
CA ARG A 13 1.29 6.40 -7.87
C ARG A 13 0.30 7.17 -8.76
N TYR A 14 -0.81 7.59 -8.20
CA TYR A 14 -1.91 8.24 -8.91
C TYR A 14 -1.93 9.75 -8.74
N ALA A 15 -1.73 10.24 -7.53
CA ALA A 15 -1.71 11.67 -7.22
C ALA A 15 -0.28 12.23 -7.31
N ASP A 16 -0.13 13.39 -7.98
CA ASP A 16 1.16 14.07 -8.07
C ASP A 16 1.49 14.77 -6.75
N GLU A 17 2.46 14.23 -6.04
CA GLU A 17 2.97 14.77 -4.78
C GLU A 17 4.42 14.29 -4.56
N PRO A 18 5.16 14.83 -3.58
CA PRO A 18 6.53 14.39 -3.31
C PRO A 18 6.63 12.88 -3.12
N GLY A 19 7.56 12.23 -3.84
CA GLY A 19 7.75 10.78 -3.85
C GLY A 19 7.01 10.02 -4.97
N SER A 20 6.17 10.69 -5.77
CA SER A 20 5.40 10.06 -6.86
C SER A 20 6.30 9.43 -7.92
N THR A 21 7.39 10.09 -8.27
CA THR A 21 8.32 9.59 -9.31
C THR A 21 8.95 8.27 -8.89
N GLU A 22 9.38 8.17 -7.64
CA GLU A 22 10.00 6.99 -7.08
C GLU A 22 9.01 5.83 -7.00
N VAL A 23 7.80 6.08 -6.49
CA VAL A 23 6.75 5.05 -6.41
C VAL A 23 6.36 4.53 -7.79
N ARG A 24 6.25 5.41 -8.79
CA ARG A 24 5.92 5.02 -10.17
C ARG A 24 7.00 4.17 -10.84
N SER A 25 8.21 4.14 -10.29
CA SER A 25 9.29 3.26 -10.78
C SER A 25 9.15 1.81 -10.30
N PHE A 26 8.30 1.51 -9.32
CA PHE A 26 8.07 0.16 -8.84
C PHE A 26 7.07 -0.58 -9.72
N TRP A 27 7.52 -1.62 -10.43
CA TRP A 27 6.71 -2.39 -11.38
C TRP A 27 6.14 -3.71 -10.80
N ASN A 28 6.76 -4.23 -9.75
CA ASN A 28 6.39 -5.50 -9.13
C ASN A 28 5.97 -5.27 -7.68
N GLY A 29 4.80 -4.68 -7.50
CA GLY A 29 4.26 -4.35 -6.19
C GLY A 29 3.42 -5.46 -5.59
N VAL A 30 3.56 -5.64 -4.28
CA VAL A 30 2.65 -6.45 -3.45
C VAL A 30 1.88 -5.49 -2.55
N ALA A 31 0.59 -5.68 -2.42
CA ALA A 31 -0.27 -4.83 -1.61
C ALA A 31 -1.25 -5.66 -0.76
N CYS A 32 -1.67 -5.11 0.36
CA CYS A 32 -2.77 -5.68 1.13
C CYS A 32 -4.12 -5.31 0.51
N ALA A 33 -5.08 -6.23 0.53
CA ALA A 33 -6.43 -6.01 0.01
C ALA A 33 -7.13 -4.77 0.60
N ILE A 34 -6.76 -4.34 1.80
CA ILE A 34 -7.32 -3.13 2.44
C ILE A 34 -7.01 -1.85 1.65
N ALA A 35 -5.93 -1.83 0.86
CA ALA A 35 -5.58 -0.71 -0.01
C ALA A 35 -6.68 -0.41 -1.04
N ARG A 36 -7.51 -1.40 -1.37
CA ARG A 36 -8.68 -1.24 -2.25
C ARG A 36 -9.69 -0.22 -1.72
N VAL A 37 -9.68 0.03 -0.42
CA VAL A 37 -10.52 1.05 0.24
C VAL A 37 -9.70 2.28 0.61
N GLU A 38 -8.50 2.10 1.13
CA GLU A 38 -7.67 3.21 1.62
C GLU A 38 -7.20 4.15 0.51
N VAL A 39 -6.85 3.63 -0.68
CA VAL A 39 -6.39 4.47 -1.80
C VAL A 39 -7.52 5.36 -2.33
N PRO A 40 -8.71 4.86 -2.68
CA PRO A 40 -9.84 5.71 -3.03
C PRO A 40 -10.21 6.70 -1.91
N ALA A 41 -10.17 6.28 -0.65
CA ALA A 41 -10.44 7.16 0.49
C ALA A 41 -9.48 8.35 0.53
N ALA A 42 -8.18 8.12 0.30
CA ALA A 42 -7.17 9.17 0.25
C ALA A 42 -7.38 10.12 -0.94
N ILE A 43 -7.72 9.60 -2.12
CA ILE A 43 -8.00 10.40 -3.32
C ILE A 43 -9.24 11.29 -3.09
N TRP A 44 -10.34 10.73 -2.58
CA TRP A 44 -11.54 11.50 -2.28
C TRP A 44 -11.34 12.52 -1.15
N ARG A 45 -10.45 12.24 -0.20
CA ARG A 45 -10.05 13.23 0.79
C ARG A 45 -9.36 14.44 0.14
N LYS A 46 -8.49 14.22 -0.84
CA LYS A 46 -7.86 15.33 -1.62
C LYS A 46 -8.92 16.18 -2.33
N HIS A 47 -9.98 15.57 -2.86
CA HIS A 47 -11.10 16.32 -3.41
C HIS A 47 -11.79 17.17 -2.34
N ARG A 48 -12.10 16.62 -1.17
CA ARG A 48 -12.73 17.39 -0.07
C ARG A 48 -11.87 18.54 0.44
N LEU A 49 -10.55 18.42 0.32
CA LEU A 49 -9.59 19.49 0.66
C LEU A 49 -9.34 20.47 -0.50
N ALA A 50 -10.12 20.38 -1.58
CA ALA A 50 -10.01 21.20 -2.78
C ALA A 50 -8.63 21.09 -3.50
N GLU A 51 -7.87 20.03 -3.27
CA GLU A 51 -6.63 19.74 -4.00
C GLU A 51 -6.90 19.13 -5.39
N LEU A 52 -8.04 18.45 -5.55
CA LEU A 52 -8.50 17.84 -6.79
C LEU A 52 -9.98 18.20 -7.01
N ASP A 53 -10.35 18.49 -8.27
CA ASP A 53 -11.77 18.55 -8.61
C ASP A 53 -12.39 17.13 -8.66
N VAL A 54 -13.72 17.05 -8.70
CA VAL A 54 -14.43 15.78 -8.68
C VAL A 54 -14.09 14.88 -9.86
N ARG A 55 -13.89 15.48 -11.05
CA ARG A 55 -13.55 14.73 -12.27
C ARG A 55 -12.13 14.16 -12.17
N ALA A 56 -11.17 14.95 -11.73
CA ALA A 56 -9.79 14.51 -11.51
C ALA A 56 -9.74 13.37 -10.50
N ALA A 57 -10.43 13.49 -9.38
CA ALA A 57 -10.50 12.43 -8.37
C ALA A 57 -11.10 11.13 -8.94
N ALA A 58 -12.20 11.23 -9.68
CA ALA A 58 -12.84 10.08 -10.31
C ALA A 58 -11.91 9.37 -11.30
N VAL A 59 -11.17 10.12 -12.14
CA VAL A 59 -10.20 9.56 -13.10
C VAL A 59 -9.09 8.82 -12.39
N LEU A 60 -8.55 9.36 -11.30
CA LEU A 60 -7.48 8.69 -10.54
C LEU A 60 -7.97 7.39 -9.87
N VAL A 61 -9.19 7.38 -9.32
CA VAL A 61 -9.79 6.17 -8.75
C VAL A 61 -10.01 5.11 -9.83
N GLU A 62 -10.52 5.51 -11.00
CA GLU A 62 -10.73 4.60 -12.13
C GLU A 62 -9.42 3.98 -12.62
N GLN A 63 -8.35 4.78 -12.72
CA GLN A 63 -7.01 4.30 -13.07
C GLN A 63 -6.50 3.29 -12.03
N PHE A 64 -6.65 3.58 -10.75
CA PHE A 64 -6.29 2.66 -9.68
C PHE A 64 -7.05 1.33 -9.79
N GLU A 65 -8.36 1.38 -10.01
CA GLU A 65 -9.19 0.18 -10.15
C GLU A 65 -8.80 -0.66 -11.37
N TRP A 66 -8.48 0.00 -12.48
CA TRP A 66 -8.02 -0.70 -13.68
C TRP A 66 -6.67 -1.42 -13.42
N GLU A 67 -5.71 -0.77 -12.79
CA GLU A 67 -4.42 -1.40 -12.43
C GLU A 67 -4.59 -2.50 -11.37
N TRP A 68 -5.58 -2.36 -10.48
CA TRP A 68 -5.87 -3.32 -9.41
C TRP A 68 -6.49 -4.62 -9.93
N PHE A 69 -7.44 -4.52 -10.84
CA PHE A 69 -8.16 -5.68 -11.36
C PHE A 69 -7.60 -6.24 -12.66
N GLY A 70 -6.93 -5.41 -13.44
CA GLY A 70 -6.60 -5.72 -14.83
C GLY A 70 -7.85 -5.80 -15.70
N ASP A 71 -7.66 -6.26 -16.93
CA ASP A 71 -8.73 -6.52 -17.89
C ASP A 71 -8.32 -7.67 -18.83
N ASP A 72 -9.10 -7.88 -19.91
CA ASP A 72 -8.82 -8.94 -20.90
C ASP A 72 -7.47 -8.75 -21.62
N ALA A 73 -6.92 -7.55 -21.65
CA ALA A 73 -5.69 -7.21 -22.35
C ALA A 73 -4.47 -7.12 -21.41
N ALA A 74 -4.68 -6.83 -20.13
CA ALA A 74 -3.62 -6.61 -19.16
C ALA A 74 -3.92 -7.26 -17.79
N ALA A 75 -2.98 -8.03 -17.28
CA ALA A 75 -3.07 -8.60 -15.94
C ALA A 75 -3.06 -7.48 -14.86
N PRO A 76 -3.59 -7.77 -13.64
CA PRO A 76 -3.43 -6.87 -12.51
C PRO A 76 -1.98 -6.46 -12.28
N LEU A 77 -1.75 -5.19 -11.96
CA LEU A 77 -0.41 -4.67 -11.72
C LEU A 77 0.17 -5.13 -10.38
N PHE A 78 -0.69 -5.35 -9.39
CA PHE A 78 -0.28 -5.70 -8.03
C PHE A 78 -0.61 -7.15 -7.72
N ALA A 79 0.32 -7.82 -7.01
CA ALA A 79 -0.01 -9.04 -6.28
C ALA A 79 -0.72 -8.64 -4.98
N VAL A 80 -1.97 -9.06 -4.81
CA VAL A 80 -2.80 -8.62 -3.68
C VAL A 80 -2.89 -9.73 -2.64
N LEU A 81 -2.45 -9.42 -1.42
CA LEU A 81 -2.62 -10.31 -0.28
C LEU A 81 -3.99 -10.08 0.37
N ALA A 82 -4.79 -11.13 0.45
CA ALA A 82 -6.09 -11.07 1.11
C ALA A 82 -5.94 -10.80 2.63
N VAL A 83 -6.93 -10.13 3.22
CA VAL A 83 -7.05 -9.99 4.68
C VAL A 83 -7.57 -11.31 5.25
N SER A 84 -6.66 -12.25 5.44
CA SER A 84 -6.92 -13.58 6.01
C SER A 84 -6.79 -13.56 7.54
N ASP A 85 -7.20 -14.63 8.21
CA ASP A 85 -6.99 -14.80 9.65
C ASP A 85 -5.50 -14.69 10.01
N THR A 86 -4.61 -15.24 9.19
CA THR A 86 -3.16 -15.12 9.39
C THR A 86 -2.68 -13.67 9.37
N VAL A 87 -3.17 -12.87 8.43
CA VAL A 87 -2.87 -11.42 8.35
C VAL A 87 -3.43 -10.69 9.57
N LEU A 88 -4.67 -11.00 9.98
CA LEU A 88 -5.30 -10.37 11.15
C LEU A 88 -4.54 -10.71 12.45
N GLU A 89 -4.11 -11.94 12.63
CA GLU A 89 -3.30 -12.36 13.78
C GLU A 89 -1.95 -11.64 13.82
N GLU A 90 -1.26 -11.57 12.67
CA GLU A 90 0.03 -10.87 12.61
C GLU A 90 -0.13 -9.36 12.82
N ALA A 91 -1.19 -8.76 12.26
CA ALA A 91 -1.53 -7.35 12.51
C ALA A 91 -1.80 -7.08 14.01
N ALA A 92 -2.53 -7.97 14.69
CA ALA A 92 -2.78 -7.85 16.13
C ALA A 92 -1.47 -7.93 16.93
N ARG A 93 -0.54 -8.80 16.55
CA ARG A 93 0.80 -8.87 17.16
C ARG A 93 1.61 -7.59 16.89
N ALA A 94 1.53 -7.03 15.67
CA ALA A 94 2.19 -5.79 15.31
C ALA A 94 1.66 -4.59 16.13
N CYS A 95 0.36 -4.54 16.42
CA CYS A 95 -0.20 -3.55 17.35
C CYS A 95 0.49 -3.61 18.73
N ALA A 96 0.67 -4.80 19.26
CA ALA A 96 1.30 -4.98 20.58
C ALA A 96 2.79 -4.65 20.56
N ARG A 97 3.52 -5.06 19.50
CA ARG A 97 4.97 -4.83 19.39
C ARG A 97 5.33 -3.37 19.11
N HIS A 98 4.54 -2.69 18.29
CA HIS A 98 4.92 -1.38 17.72
C HIS A 98 3.99 -0.24 18.10
N GLY A 99 2.88 -0.51 18.78
CA GLY A 99 1.90 0.53 19.14
C GLY A 99 1.17 1.14 17.92
N LEU A 100 1.07 0.40 16.83
CA LEU A 100 0.45 0.87 15.60
C LEU A 100 -1.08 0.93 15.70
N ARG A 101 -1.70 1.86 14.96
CA ARG A 101 -3.13 1.85 14.71
C ARG A 101 -3.51 0.64 13.87
N ALA A 102 -4.78 0.24 13.94
CA ALA A 102 -5.26 -1.00 13.32
C ALA A 102 -4.93 -1.12 11.82
N TYR A 103 -5.17 -0.07 11.02
CA TYR A 103 -4.90 -0.15 9.58
C TYR A 103 -3.41 -0.17 9.24
N ASP A 104 -2.58 0.57 9.97
CA ASP A 104 -1.13 0.53 9.81
C ASP A 104 -0.58 -0.85 10.22
N ALA A 105 -1.11 -1.43 11.29
CA ALA A 105 -0.77 -2.78 11.72
C ALA A 105 -1.19 -3.83 10.69
N MET A 106 -2.32 -3.64 10.00
CA MET A 106 -2.74 -4.54 8.92
C MET A 106 -1.81 -4.46 7.71
N GLN A 107 -1.32 -3.28 7.36
CA GLN A 107 -0.33 -3.11 6.30
C GLN A 107 0.98 -3.84 6.65
N LEU A 108 1.49 -3.63 7.86
CA LEU A 108 2.71 -4.30 8.31
C LEU A 108 2.53 -5.81 8.45
N GLY A 109 1.43 -6.25 9.04
CA GLY A 109 1.10 -7.68 9.17
C GLY A 109 0.99 -8.39 7.82
N ALA A 110 0.36 -7.75 6.85
CA ALA A 110 0.29 -8.25 5.49
C ALA A 110 1.68 -8.34 4.82
N ALA A 111 2.55 -7.35 5.04
CA ALA A 111 3.91 -7.38 4.52
C ALA A 111 4.74 -8.52 5.11
N ILE A 112 4.61 -8.77 6.42
CA ILE A 112 5.29 -9.87 7.10
C ILE A 112 4.83 -11.22 6.52
N VAL A 113 3.53 -11.43 6.43
CA VAL A 113 2.95 -12.66 5.85
C VAL A 113 3.34 -12.84 4.39
N ALA A 114 3.34 -11.76 3.60
CA ALA A 114 3.80 -11.80 2.20
C ALA A 114 5.26 -12.23 2.10
N ARG A 115 6.14 -11.69 2.95
CA ARG A 115 7.57 -12.07 2.98
C ARG A 115 7.80 -13.52 3.44
N GLU A 116 6.96 -14.04 4.32
CA GLU A 116 7.03 -15.46 4.70
C GLU A 116 6.73 -16.37 3.52
N ALA A 117 5.80 -15.95 2.64
CA ALA A 117 5.45 -16.67 1.43
C ALA A 117 6.48 -16.46 0.29
N ASP A 118 7.03 -15.25 0.19
CA ASP A 118 8.05 -14.88 -0.80
C ASP A 118 9.18 -14.07 -0.14
N PRO A 119 10.28 -14.74 0.24
CA PRO A 119 11.43 -14.08 0.89
C PRO A 119 12.13 -13.00 0.07
N THR A 120 11.79 -12.82 -1.20
CA THR A 120 12.31 -11.71 -2.01
C THR A 120 11.65 -10.38 -1.70
N ILE A 121 10.55 -10.37 -0.94
CA ILE A 121 9.87 -9.16 -0.48
C ILE A 121 10.62 -8.62 0.75
N VAL A 122 11.68 -7.87 0.50
CA VAL A 122 12.55 -7.30 1.55
C VAL A 122 12.39 -5.80 1.69
N SER A 123 11.65 -5.16 0.79
CA SER A 123 11.44 -3.71 0.76
C SER A 123 9.99 -3.36 1.05
N PHE A 124 9.80 -2.27 1.78
CA PHE A 124 8.51 -1.73 2.18
C PHE A 124 8.44 -0.26 1.77
N ALA A 125 7.54 0.06 0.85
CA ALA A 125 7.33 1.44 0.41
C ALA A 125 6.29 2.11 1.30
N CYS A 126 6.71 3.15 2.02
CA CYS A 126 5.90 3.82 3.02
C CYS A 126 6.33 5.27 3.20
N PHE A 127 5.36 6.17 3.35
CA PHE A 127 5.58 7.58 3.66
C PHE A 127 5.06 7.98 5.05
N ASP A 128 4.50 7.04 5.79
CA ASP A 128 4.18 7.22 7.20
C ASP A 128 5.39 6.88 8.08
N ARG A 129 5.76 7.80 8.97
CA ARG A 129 6.97 7.65 9.79
C ARG A 129 6.85 6.52 10.80
N GLU A 130 5.73 6.45 11.53
CA GLU A 130 5.55 5.43 12.56
C GLU A 130 5.50 4.03 11.96
N LEU A 131 4.77 3.86 10.86
CA LEU A 131 4.71 2.60 10.14
C LEU A 131 6.06 2.23 9.53
N GLY A 132 6.79 3.19 8.96
CA GLY A 132 8.13 2.99 8.42
C GLY A 132 9.14 2.55 9.49
N ASP A 133 9.09 3.15 10.69
CA ASP A 133 9.95 2.76 11.82
C ASP A 133 9.63 1.34 12.30
N ALA A 134 8.35 0.98 12.38
CA ALA A 134 7.93 -0.37 12.72
C ALA A 134 8.40 -1.40 11.67
N ALA A 135 8.27 -1.08 10.38
CA ALA A 135 8.72 -1.94 9.30
C ALA A 135 10.25 -2.15 9.31
N ARG A 136 11.04 -1.11 9.66
CA ARG A 136 12.50 -1.27 9.87
C ARG A 136 12.81 -2.24 11.01
N GLN A 137 12.06 -2.18 12.11
CA GLN A 137 12.22 -3.11 13.23
C GLN A 137 11.89 -4.55 12.84
N GLU A 138 11.01 -4.73 11.86
CA GLU A 138 10.71 -6.03 11.25
C GLU A 138 11.68 -6.38 10.08
N ALA A 139 12.82 -5.67 10.00
CA ALA A 139 13.89 -5.90 9.02
C ALA A 139 13.48 -5.68 7.56
N PHE A 140 12.53 -4.79 7.29
CA PHE A 140 12.29 -4.29 5.94
C PHE A 140 13.21 -3.10 5.61
N ALA A 141 13.69 -3.05 4.38
CA ALA A 141 14.28 -1.84 3.83
C ALA A 141 13.16 -0.87 3.44
N ILE A 142 13.17 0.34 3.99
CA ILE A 142 12.18 1.36 3.67
C ILE A 142 12.59 2.08 2.38
N VAL A 143 11.65 2.18 1.44
CA VAL A 143 11.83 2.81 0.13
C VAL A 143 10.63 3.72 -0.20
N PRO A 144 10.80 4.77 -0.94
CA PRO A 144 11.90 5.71 -0.91
C PRO A 144 11.98 6.35 0.39
#